data_33a356229474b00634d5ed3cd882b3ee
#
_entry.id   33a356229474b00634d5ed3cd882b3ee
#
_cell.length_a   1.000
_cell.length_b   1.000
_cell.length_c   1.000
_cell.angle_alpha   90.00
_cell.angle_beta   90.00
_cell.angle_gamma   90.00
#
_symmetry.space_group_name_H-M   'P 1'
#
loop_
_entity.id
_entity.type
_entity.pdbx_description
1 polymer ?
#
loop_
_entity_poly.entity_id
_entity_poly.type
_entity_poly.pdbx_seq_one_letter_code
_entity_poly.pdbx_strand_id
1 'polypeptide(L)'
;ETLFRGIVIRCKDICLPALDIALNDMFQERKKDDITDPAAFRKYFAAHRLDGREADDQVTPQLRDLVQKLETSSNSAKLCGLILRDGDLTLALNTRYVFAGVPEELDLRDIDGIRKWFVASLKGMGQLLDLLAASPALTGAAE
;
A
#
# COMPACT_ATOMS: atom_id res chain seq x y z
N GLU A 1 8.78 8.56 -19.56
CA GLU A 1 7.61 7.81 -19.02
C GLU A 1 7.83 7.55 -17.53
N THR A 2 6.91 8.02 -16.67
CA THR A 2 7.02 7.82 -15.22
C THR A 2 6.37 6.48 -14.88
N LEU A 3 7.17 5.49 -14.51
CA LEU A 3 6.68 4.14 -14.17
C LEU A 3 6.04 4.08 -12.78
N PHE A 4 6.51 4.89 -11.84
CA PHE A 4 6.03 4.92 -10.47
C PHE A 4 6.20 6.31 -9.86
N ARG A 5 5.15 6.78 -9.18
CA ARG A 5 5.19 8.01 -8.38
C ARG A 5 4.50 7.73 -7.05
N GLY A 6 5.26 7.68 -5.97
CA GLY A 6 4.65 7.32 -4.70
C GLY A 6 5.66 7.13 -3.57
N ILE A 7 5.23 6.35 -2.59
CA ILE A 7 5.98 6.05 -1.37
C ILE A 7 6.29 4.57 -1.33
N VAL A 8 7.52 4.26 -0.94
CA VAL A 8 7.93 2.89 -0.60
C VAL A 8 8.12 2.81 0.91
N ILE A 9 7.40 1.89 1.54
CA ILE A 9 7.50 1.62 2.98
C ILE A 9 8.12 0.25 3.16
N ARG A 10 9.12 0.16 4.01
CA ARG A 10 9.77 -1.10 4.39
C ARG A 10 9.55 -1.37 5.87
N CYS A 11 8.92 -2.49 6.19
CA CYS A 11 8.76 -3.01 7.53
C CYS A 11 9.71 -4.20 7.70
N LYS A 12 10.43 -4.27 8.79
CA LYS A 12 11.41 -5.32 9.08
C LYS A 12 10.86 -6.31 10.10
N ASP A 13 11.51 -7.47 10.17
CA ASP A 13 11.23 -8.50 11.17
C ASP A 13 9.80 -9.06 11.10
N ILE A 14 9.28 -9.23 9.89
CA ILE A 14 7.96 -9.81 9.63
C ILE A 14 8.07 -11.31 9.46
N CYS A 15 7.34 -12.07 10.26
CA CYS A 15 7.29 -13.53 10.21
C CYS A 15 6.24 -14.04 9.20
N LEU A 16 6.40 -13.73 7.94
CA LEU A 16 5.52 -14.21 6.87
C LEU A 16 6.33 -14.89 5.77
N PRO A 17 5.74 -15.88 5.05
CA PRO A 17 6.42 -16.53 3.94
C PRO A 17 6.71 -15.53 2.81
N ALA A 18 7.76 -15.79 2.05
CA ALA A 18 8.14 -14.96 0.90
C ALA A 18 7.03 -14.97 -0.16
N LEU A 19 6.56 -13.80 -0.52
CA LEU A 19 5.42 -13.60 -1.41
C LEU A 19 5.58 -12.27 -2.16
N ASP A 20 5.23 -12.26 -3.43
CA ASP A 20 5.16 -11.06 -4.26
C ASP A 20 3.71 -10.86 -4.71
N ILE A 21 3.12 -9.74 -4.34
CA ILE A 21 1.78 -9.35 -4.75
C ILE A 21 1.90 -8.07 -5.57
N ALA A 22 1.47 -8.15 -6.81
CA ALA A 22 1.47 -7.02 -7.73
C ALA A 22 0.07 -6.75 -8.28
N LEU A 23 -0.17 -5.52 -8.72
CA LEU A 23 -1.36 -5.21 -9.49
C LEU A 23 -1.37 -6.00 -10.80
N ASN A 24 -2.51 -6.61 -11.11
CA ASN A 24 -2.73 -7.28 -12.41
C ASN A 24 -2.74 -6.27 -13.56
N ASP A 25 -3.30 -5.09 -13.32
CA ASP A 25 -3.37 -4.01 -14.30
C ASP A 25 -3.20 -2.66 -13.59
N MET A 26 -2.08 -1.99 -13.87
CA MET A 26 -1.76 -0.69 -13.29
C MET A 26 -2.67 0.44 -13.78
N PHE A 27 -3.46 0.22 -14.83
CA PHE A 27 -4.27 1.24 -15.49
C PHE A 27 -5.78 1.12 -15.21
N GLN A 28 -6.24 0.06 -14.57
CA GLN A 28 -7.66 -0.07 -14.24
C GLN A 28 -8.05 0.85 -13.08
N GLU A 29 -9.05 1.69 -13.30
CA GLU A 29 -9.74 2.35 -12.21
C GLU A 29 -10.36 1.29 -11.31
N ARG A 30 -9.84 1.19 -10.09
CA ARG A 30 -10.39 0.29 -9.09
C ARG A 30 -11.74 0.82 -8.65
N LYS A 31 -12.79 0.05 -8.88
CA LYS A 31 -14.05 0.23 -8.18
C LYS A 31 -13.79 -0.05 -6.70
N LYS A 32 -14.61 0.51 -5.82
CA LYS A 32 -14.58 0.24 -4.37
C LYS A 32 -15.15 -1.17 -4.07
N ASP A 33 -14.60 -2.19 -4.71
CA ASP A 33 -15.02 -3.56 -4.47
C ASP A 33 -14.44 -4.05 -3.14
N ASP A 34 -15.16 -4.94 -2.49
CA ASP A 34 -14.64 -5.63 -1.31
C ASP A 34 -13.64 -6.70 -1.74
N ILE A 35 -12.35 -6.39 -1.61
CA ILE A 35 -11.25 -7.28 -1.97
C ILE A 35 -10.85 -8.25 -0.85
N THR A 36 -11.60 -8.30 0.25
CA THR A 36 -11.42 -9.36 1.27
C THR A 36 -11.89 -10.71 0.75
N ASP A 37 -12.82 -10.70 -0.21
CA ASP A 37 -13.20 -11.90 -0.96
C ASP A 37 -12.05 -12.36 -1.89
N PRO A 38 -11.68 -13.66 -1.86
CA PRO A 38 -10.59 -14.18 -2.68
C PRO A 38 -10.76 -13.98 -4.19
N ALA A 39 -11.98 -14.09 -4.71
CA ALA A 39 -12.25 -13.93 -6.13
C ALA A 39 -12.10 -12.47 -6.57
N ALA A 40 -12.60 -11.54 -5.75
CA ALA A 40 -12.43 -10.11 -5.98
C ALA A 40 -10.94 -9.70 -5.87
N PHE A 41 -10.21 -10.25 -4.90
CA PHE A 41 -8.78 -10.00 -4.76
C PHE A 41 -7.99 -10.37 -6.03
N ARG A 42 -8.18 -11.59 -6.55
CA ARG A 42 -7.49 -12.09 -7.75
C ARG A 42 -7.77 -11.27 -9.00
N LYS A 43 -8.91 -10.60 -9.05
CA LYS A 43 -9.26 -9.72 -10.17
C LYS A 43 -8.30 -8.52 -10.28
N TYR A 44 -7.83 -8.01 -9.14
CA TYR A 44 -7.00 -6.81 -9.07
C TYR A 44 -5.54 -7.09 -8.78
N PHE A 45 -5.24 -8.20 -8.10
CA PHE A 45 -3.90 -8.54 -7.64
C PHE A 45 -3.50 -9.96 -8.06
N ALA A 46 -2.27 -10.11 -8.49
CA ALA A 46 -1.64 -11.40 -8.70
C ALA A 46 -0.62 -11.65 -7.59
N ALA A 47 -0.65 -12.84 -7.01
CA ALA A 47 0.31 -13.27 -6.02
C ALA A 47 1.25 -14.33 -6.61
N HIS A 48 2.55 -14.17 -6.41
CA HIS A 48 3.59 -15.06 -6.90
C HIS A 48 4.59 -15.41 -5.80
N ARG A 49 5.15 -16.60 -5.88
CA ARG A 49 6.36 -16.95 -5.14
C ARG A 49 7.57 -16.29 -5.78
N LEU A 50 8.70 -16.24 -5.07
CA LEU A 50 9.95 -15.71 -5.62
C LEU A 50 10.47 -16.46 -6.85
N ASP A 51 10.03 -17.70 -7.06
CA ASP A 51 10.31 -18.51 -8.25
C ASP A 51 9.36 -18.24 -9.44
N GLY A 52 8.44 -17.27 -9.28
CA GLY A 52 7.47 -16.88 -10.30
C GLY A 52 6.22 -17.73 -10.39
N ARG A 53 6.06 -18.77 -9.55
CA ARG A 53 4.84 -19.60 -9.53
C ARG A 53 3.70 -18.83 -8.86
N GLU A 54 2.48 -19.07 -9.33
CA GLU A 54 1.28 -18.57 -8.68
C GLU A 54 1.22 -19.01 -7.21
N ALA A 55 0.79 -18.11 -6.35
CA ALA A 55 0.76 -18.29 -4.90
C ALA A 55 -0.52 -17.74 -4.26
N ASP A 56 -1.63 -17.77 -4.98
CA ASP A 56 -2.93 -17.31 -4.48
C ASP A 56 -3.37 -18.00 -3.21
N ASP A 57 -2.97 -19.27 -3.04
CA ASP A 57 -3.20 -20.09 -1.85
C ASP A 57 -2.45 -19.58 -0.60
N GLN A 58 -1.41 -18.77 -0.80
CA GLN A 58 -0.61 -18.18 0.30
C GLN A 58 -1.13 -16.83 0.76
N VAL A 59 -2.09 -16.24 0.03
CA VAL A 59 -2.71 -14.97 0.41
C VAL A 59 -3.73 -15.23 1.52
N THR A 60 -3.32 -14.98 2.75
CA THR A 60 -4.16 -15.19 3.93
C THR A 60 -5.30 -14.17 4.00
N PRO A 61 -6.40 -14.48 4.72
CA PRO A 61 -7.47 -13.50 4.97
C PRO A 61 -6.96 -12.21 5.62
N GLN A 62 -6.01 -12.32 6.55
CA GLN A 62 -5.40 -11.17 7.21
C GLN A 62 -4.64 -10.28 6.24
N LEU A 63 -3.96 -10.88 5.26
CA LEU A 63 -3.24 -10.12 4.24
C LEU A 63 -4.21 -9.39 3.29
N ARG A 64 -5.32 -10.03 2.89
CA ARG A 64 -6.37 -9.38 2.11
C ARG A 64 -7.02 -8.23 2.89
N ASP A 65 -7.31 -8.43 4.17
CA ASP A 65 -7.83 -7.38 5.04
C ASP A 65 -6.87 -6.19 5.16
N LEU A 66 -5.57 -6.45 5.28
CA LEU A 66 -4.55 -5.40 5.26
C LEU A 66 -4.58 -4.61 3.95
N VAL A 67 -4.61 -5.29 2.81
CA VAL A 67 -4.67 -4.64 1.49
C VAL A 67 -5.96 -3.82 1.35
N GLN A 68 -7.10 -4.36 1.80
CA GLN A 68 -8.38 -3.64 1.82
C GLN A 68 -8.30 -2.35 2.66
N LYS A 69 -7.71 -2.44 3.84
CA LYS A 69 -7.52 -1.27 4.73
C LYS A 69 -6.58 -0.24 4.11
N LEU A 70 -5.50 -0.66 3.46
CA LEU A 70 -4.60 0.24 2.72
C LEU A 70 -5.32 0.96 1.58
N GLU A 71 -6.17 0.26 0.84
CA GLU A 71 -6.93 0.84 -0.27
C GLU A 71 -8.02 1.82 0.19
N THR A 72 -8.60 1.60 1.37
CA THR A 72 -9.73 2.39 1.89
C THR A 72 -9.32 3.48 2.87
N SER A 73 -8.19 3.33 3.55
CA SER A 73 -7.73 4.26 4.60
C SER A 73 -7.33 5.63 4.06
N SER A 74 -6.97 5.71 2.80
CA SER A 74 -6.55 6.96 2.16
C SER A 74 -7.13 7.06 0.77
N ASN A 75 -7.91 8.12 0.53
CA ASN A 75 -8.38 8.46 -0.82
C ASN A 75 -7.24 8.77 -1.80
N SER A 76 -6.01 8.88 -1.30
CA SER A 76 -4.85 9.38 -2.03
C SER A 76 -3.76 8.34 -2.24
N ALA A 77 -3.80 7.20 -1.55
CA ALA A 77 -2.81 6.15 -1.67
C ALA A 77 -3.43 4.88 -2.23
N LYS A 78 -2.78 4.29 -3.21
CA LYS A 78 -3.17 3.03 -3.86
C LYS A 78 -2.01 2.06 -3.82
N LEU A 79 -2.26 0.83 -3.38
CA LEU A 79 -1.23 -0.21 -3.39
C LEU A 79 -0.87 -0.59 -4.82
N CYS A 80 0.40 -0.45 -5.19
CA CYS A 80 0.94 -0.90 -6.47
C CYS A 80 1.59 -2.27 -6.37
N GLY A 81 2.23 -2.55 -5.25
CA GLY A 81 2.89 -3.82 -5.02
C GLY A 81 3.24 -4.01 -3.55
N LEU A 82 3.35 -5.28 -3.17
CA LEU A 82 3.74 -5.73 -1.85
C LEU A 82 4.70 -6.89 -2.03
N ILE A 83 5.87 -6.81 -1.43
CA ILE A 83 6.89 -7.86 -1.50
C ILE A 83 7.27 -8.27 -0.09
N LEU A 84 7.11 -9.56 0.19
CA LEU A 84 7.59 -10.21 1.41
C LEU A 84 8.84 -11.03 1.08
N ARG A 85 9.97 -10.63 1.62
CA ARG A 85 11.25 -11.29 1.36
C ARG A 85 12.17 -11.17 2.57
N ASP A 86 12.77 -12.30 2.96
CA ASP A 86 13.79 -12.35 4.03
C ASP A 86 13.34 -11.72 5.36
N GLY A 87 12.05 -11.84 5.69
CA GLY A 87 11.47 -11.23 6.89
C GLY A 87 11.16 -9.73 6.77
N ASP A 88 11.32 -9.16 5.59
CA ASP A 88 10.97 -7.78 5.32
C ASP A 88 9.71 -7.69 4.45
N LEU A 89 8.85 -6.74 4.78
CA LEU A 89 7.73 -6.34 3.96
C LEU A 89 8.05 -5.01 3.28
N THR A 90 7.97 -4.97 1.97
CA THR A 90 8.07 -3.74 1.18
C THR A 90 6.74 -3.46 0.50
N LEU A 91 6.18 -2.28 0.76
CA LEU A 91 4.96 -1.77 0.15
C LEU A 91 5.30 -0.64 -0.82
N ALA A 92 4.79 -0.71 -2.04
CA ALA A 92 4.82 0.39 -3.00
C ALA A 92 3.41 0.97 -3.14
N LEU A 93 3.25 2.21 -2.72
CA LEU A 93 1.99 2.94 -2.74
C LEU A 93 2.07 4.10 -3.72
N ASN A 94 1.23 4.08 -4.74
CA ASN A 94 1.04 5.24 -5.59
C ASN A 94 0.27 6.31 -4.80
N THR A 95 0.83 7.50 -4.68
CA THR A 95 0.21 8.59 -3.94
C THR A 95 0.17 9.85 -4.80
N ARG A 96 -0.88 10.63 -4.64
CA ARG A 96 -0.95 11.98 -5.21
C ARG A 96 -0.05 12.97 -4.46
N TYR A 97 0.27 12.63 -3.21
CA TYR A 97 1.13 13.45 -2.37
C TYR A 97 2.57 12.97 -2.51
N VAL A 98 3.39 13.83 -3.07
CA VAL A 98 4.85 13.61 -3.11
C VAL A 98 5.42 14.40 -1.94
N PHE A 99 5.97 13.71 -0.95
CA PHE A 99 6.58 14.33 0.23
C PHE A 99 7.69 15.34 -0.12
N ALA A 100 8.28 15.20 -1.29
CA ALA A 100 9.39 16.03 -1.75
C ALA A 100 8.97 17.13 -2.72
N GLY A 101 7.71 17.26 -3.07
CA GLY A 101 7.25 18.24 -4.03
C GLY A 101 6.00 18.99 -3.55
N VAL A 102 6.07 20.30 -3.54
CA VAL A 102 4.90 21.14 -3.37
C VAL A 102 4.02 20.99 -4.62
N PRO A 103 2.70 20.78 -4.50
CA PRO A 103 1.81 20.74 -5.65
C PRO A 103 1.96 21.97 -6.54
N GLU A 104 1.93 21.77 -7.85
CA GLU A 104 2.08 22.90 -8.81
C GLU A 104 0.98 23.95 -8.65
N GLU A 105 -0.19 23.54 -8.15
CA GLU A 105 -1.33 24.41 -7.91
C GLU A 105 -1.19 25.23 -6.64
N LEU A 106 -0.21 24.93 -5.79
CA LEU A 106 0.00 25.66 -4.54
C LEU A 106 0.89 26.88 -4.78
N ASP A 107 0.35 28.04 -4.50
CA ASP A 107 1.13 29.29 -4.58
C ASP A 107 2.23 29.29 -3.50
N LEU A 108 3.49 29.34 -3.93
CA LEU A 108 4.66 29.38 -3.04
C LEU A 108 4.72 30.62 -2.15
N ARG A 109 3.91 31.63 -2.43
CA ARG A 109 3.76 32.84 -1.60
C ARG A 109 2.75 32.63 -0.47
N ASP A 110 1.88 31.63 -0.59
CA ASP A 110 0.89 31.27 0.43
C ASP A 110 1.52 30.33 1.46
N ILE A 111 2.21 30.92 2.45
CA ILE A 111 2.88 30.17 3.52
C ILE A 111 1.88 29.34 4.33
N ASP A 112 0.68 29.85 4.57
CA ASP A 112 -0.35 29.12 5.32
C ASP A 112 -0.90 27.95 4.53
N GLY A 113 -1.07 28.09 3.23
CA GLY A 113 -1.43 26.98 2.33
C GLY A 113 -0.37 25.88 2.31
N ILE A 114 0.91 26.26 2.21
CA ILE A 114 2.05 25.32 2.27
C ILE A 114 2.07 24.59 3.62
N ARG A 115 1.90 25.29 4.72
CA ARG A 115 1.85 24.69 6.06
C ARG A 115 0.70 23.70 6.20
N LYS A 116 -0.51 24.06 5.77
CA LYS A 116 -1.69 23.17 5.80
C LYS A 116 -1.47 21.92 4.98
N TRP A 117 -0.93 22.05 3.77
CA TRP A 117 -0.60 20.94 2.91
C TRP A 117 0.42 19.99 3.57
N PHE A 118 1.49 20.53 4.14
CA PHE A 118 2.54 19.76 4.80
C PHE A 118 2.00 18.99 6.02
N VAL A 119 1.24 19.64 6.88
CA VAL A 119 0.61 19.02 8.05
C VAL A 119 -0.35 17.91 7.64
N ALA A 120 -1.18 18.12 6.62
CA ALA A 120 -2.09 17.10 6.11
C ALA A 120 -1.34 15.88 5.56
N SER A 121 -0.22 16.10 4.86
CA SER A 121 0.64 15.03 4.33
C SER A 121 1.28 14.21 5.44
N LEU A 122 1.80 14.86 6.48
CA LEU A 122 2.37 14.18 7.66
C LEU A 122 1.31 13.38 8.42
N LYS A 123 0.11 13.93 8.58
CA LYS A 123 -1.01 13.22 9.23
C LYS A 123 -1.40 11.97 8.46
N GLY A 124 -1.50 12.05 7.14
CA GLY A 124 -1.80 10.90 6.28
C GLY A 124 -0.75 9.81 6.41
N MET A 125 0.54 10.18 6.46
CA MET A 125 1.62 9.22 6.69
C MET A 125 1.52 8.58 8.08
N GLY A 126 1.27 9.35 9.13
CA GLY A 126 1.09 8.83 10.48
C GLY A 126 -0.03 7.79 10.54
N GLN A 127 -1.18 8.08 9.95
CA GLN A 127 -2.32 7.16 9.87
C GLN A 127 -1.97 5.85 9.16
N LEU A 128 -1.18 5.92 8.08
CA LEU A 128 -0.74 4.75 7.35
C LEU A 128 0.22 3.88 8.18
N LEU A 129 1.16 4.51 8.88
CA LEU A 129 2.10 3.80 9.77
C LEU A 129 1.37 3.17 10.96
N ASP A 130 0.39 3.85 11.55
CA ASP A 130 -0.44 3.32 12.63
C ASP A 130 -1.25 2.10 12.16
N LEU A 131 -1.81 2.15 10.95
CA LEU A 131 -2.53 1.03 10.36
C LEU A 131 -1.62 -0.18 10.17
N LEU A 132 -0.40 0.01 9.67
CA LEU A 132 0.58 -1.06 9.51
C LEU A 132 1.00 -1.63 10.87
N ALA A 133 1.29 -0.80 11.85
CA ALA A 133 1.70 -1.21 13.19
C ALA A 133 0.60 -2.01 13.92
N ALA A 134 -0.66 -1.71 13.68
CA ALA A 134 -1.80 -2.41 14.28
C ALA A 134 -2.25 -3.66 13.51
N SER A 135 -1.65 -3.95 12.34
CA SER A 135 -2.11 -5.06 11.49
C SER A 135 -1.72 -6.42 12.06
N PRO A 136 -2.69 -7.34 12.31
CA PRO A 136 -2.39 -8.71 12.74
C PRO A 136 -1.53 -9.48 11.74
N ALA A 137 -1.66 -9.17 10.45
CA ALA A 137 -0.85 -9.77 9.40
C ALA A 137 0.65 -9.50 9.57
N LEU A 138 1.02 -8.36 10.18
CA LEU A 138 2.41 -7.94 10.35
C LEU A 138 2.95 -8.23 11.74
N THR A 139 2.10 -8.15 12.76
CA THR A 139 2.51 -8.35 14.16
C THR A 139 2.63 -9.80 14.57
N GLY A 140 2.15 -10.74 13.73
CA GLY A 140 2.11 -12.17 14.07
C GLY A 140 1.18 -12.48 15.24
N ALA A 141 0.29 -11.56 15.61
CA ALA A 141 -0.74 -11.80 16.60
C ALA A 141 -1.68 -12.88 16.04
N ALA A 142 -1.52 -14.11 16.51
CA ALA A 142 -2.46 -15.19 16.28
C ALA A 142 -3.79 -14.81 16.94
N GLU A 143 -4.87 -15.13 16.27
CA GLU A 143 -6.22 -15.05 16.83
C GLU A 143 -6.35 -15.89 18.12
#